data_431c5e3f083cffff20be5e579271022b
#
_entry.id   431c5e3f083cffff20be5e579271022b
#
_cell.length_a   1.000
_cell.length_b   1.000
_cell.length_c   1.000
_cell.angle_alpha   90.00
_cell.angle_beta   90.00
_cell.angle_gamma   90.00
#
_symmetry.space_group_name_H-M   'P 1'
#
loop_
_entity.id
_entity.type
_entity.pdbx_description
1 polymer ?
#
loop_
_entity_poly.entity_id
_entity_poly.type
_entity_poly.pdbx_seq_one_letter_code
_entity_poly.pdbx_strand_id
1 'polypeptide(L)'
;MIVYIANPLYDAVFKRIMEEERIAKTFLSAILQREVVSIKICQDGFRNIKSNSISIFKMGFVASIKNNGNSNELTNIRLYKTWVDTDVLEPRQHLAWQRYIEEKNSDGIGDESLPTITVFLLAHHIGDFETPVACPAPGNIIVQLPIISKTQNSSQKKVLSIFDQARTCREDKHLLKVDYTPYDGDTDMEYM
;
A
#
# COMPACT_ATOMS: atom_id res chain seq x y z
N MET A 1 22.50 -7.75 -10.58
CA MET A 1 22.91 -6.31 -10.68
C MET A 1 22.36 -5.58 -9.48
N ILE A 2 23.18 -4.76 -8.82
CA ILE A 2 22.71 -3.94 -7.68
C ILE A 2 22.34 -2.56 -8.23
N VAL A 3 21.14 -2.08 -7.90
CA VAL A 3 20.61 -0.76 -8.23
C VAL A 3 20.18 -0.02 -6.97
N TYR A 4 20.19 1.30 -7.03
CA TYR A 4 19.64 2.16 -5.99
C TYR A 4 18.34 2.75 -6.49
N ILE A 5 17.28 2.57 -5.72
CA ILE A 5 15.95 3.11 -6.01
C ILE A 5 15.55 4.13 -4.94
N ALA A 6 14.76 5.11 -5.32
CA ALA A 6 14.17 6.02 -4.34
C ALA A 6 13.28 5.24 -3.36
N ASN A 7 13.41 5.55 -2.07
CA ASN A 7 12.70 4.81 -1.02
C ASN A 7 11.18 5.11 -1.09
N PRO A 8 10.34 4.12 -1.41
CA PRO A 8 8.90 4.31 -1.57
C PRO A 8 8.14 4.58 -0.25
N LEU A 9 8.81 4.54 0.89
CA LEU A 9 8.19 5.03 2.13
C LEU A 9 7.98 6.55 2.13
N TYR A 10 8.77 7.32 1.36
CA TYR A 10 8.54 8.75 1.22
C TYR A 10 7.29 9.01 0.37
N ASP A 11 6.43 9.93 0.84
CA ASP A 11 5.13 10.19 0.23
C ASP A 11 5.23 10.64 -1.24
N ALA A 12 6.24 11.47 -1.56
CA ALA A 12 6.46 11.93 -2.93
C ALA A 12 6.84 10.79 -3.89
N VAL A 13 7.68 9.85 -3.42
CA VAL A 13 8.09 8.67 -4.19
C VAL A 13 6.90 7.73 -4.35
N PHE A 14 6.22 7.42 -3.25
CA PHE A 14 5.05 6.54 -3.27
C PHE A 14 3.96 7.08 -4.19
N LYS A 15 3.66 8.38 -4.10
CA LYS A 15 2.71 9.05 -4.99
C LYS A 15 3.10 8.84 -6.45
N ARG A 16 4.35 9.10 -6.80
CA ARG A 16 4.84 8.98 -8.18
C ARG A 16 4.71 7.55 -8.72
N ILE A 17 5.05 6.56 -7.89
CA ILE A 17 4.88 5.13 -8.22
C ILE A 17 3.42 4.79 -8.48
N MET A 18 2.50 5.25 -7.62
CA MET A 18 1.08 4.92 -7.72
C MET A 18 0.32 5.74 -8.77
N GLU A 19 0.90 6.82 -9.29
CA GLU A 19 0.38 7.56 -10.46
C GLU A 19 0.59 6.80 -11.77
N GLU A 20 1.54 5.86 -11.81
CA GLU A 20 1.75 4.99 -12.95
C GLU A 20 0.73 3.84 -12.93
N GLU A 21 -0.22 3.86 -13.86
CA GLU A 21 -1.36 2.93 -13.88
C GLU A 21 -0.93 1.47 -13.83
N ARG A 22 0.09 1.11 -14.60
CA ARG A 22 0.59 -0.28 -14.69
C ARG A 22 1.14 -0.74 -13.34
N ILE A 23 1.93 0.09 -12.69
CA ILE A 23 2.52 -0.22 -11.39
C ILE A 23 1.43 -0.31 -10.32
N ALA A 24 0.51 0.65 -10.28
CA ALA A 24 -0.57 0.66 -9.31
C ALA A 24 -1.50 -0.56 -9.48
N LYS A 25 -1.79 -1.00 -10.72
CA LYS A 25 -2.54 -2.23 -10.98
C LYS A 25 -1.81 -3.46 -10.45
N THR A 26 -0.52 -3.59 -10.74
CA THR A 26 0.30 -4.71 -10.27
C THR A 26 0.35 -4.75 -8.75
N PHE A 27 0.58 -3.61 -8.10
CA PHE A 27 0.60 -3.48 -6.66
C PHE A 27 -0.74 -3.87 -6.03
N LEU A 28 -1.84 -3.28 -6.50
CA LEU A 28 -3.17 -3.55 -5.96
C LEU A 28 -3.61 -5.00 -6.24
N SER A 29 -3.31 -5.55 -7.41
CA SER A 29 -3.63 -6.95 -7.72
C SER A 29 -2.91 -7.91 -6.76
N ALA A 30 -1.66 -7.65 -6.44
CA ALA A 30 -0.90 -8.47 -5.51
C ALA A 30 -1.47 -8.39 -4.08
N ILE A 31 -1.85 -7.19 -3.61
CA ILE A 31 -2.42 -6.99 -2.27
C ILE A 31 -3.82 -7.61 -2.17
N LEU A 32 -4.67 -7.36 -3.16
CA LEU A 32 -6.05 -7.84 -3.19
C LEU A 32 -6.16 -9.33 -3.50
N GLN A 33 -5.10 -9.96 -4.00
CA GLN A 33 -5.11 -11.33 -4.55
C GLN A 33 -6.21 -11.53 -5.62
N ARG A 34 -6.49 -10.47 -6.37
CA ARG A 34 -7.47 -10.42 -7.46
C ARG A 34 -6.92 -9.57 -8.58
N GLU A 35 -7.23 -9.91 -9.82
CA GLU A 35 -6.81 -9.15 -10.99
C GLU A 35 -7.50 -7.78 -11.03
N VAL A 36 -6.72 -6.72 -10.95
CA VAL A 36 -7.17 -5.34 -11.19
C VAL A 36 -6.99 -5.05 -12.69
N VAL A 37 -8.09 -4.98 -13.41
CA VAL A 37 -8.11 -4.81 -14.87
C VAL A 37 -7.79 -3.38 -15.28
N SER A 38 -8.41 -2.41 -14.59
CA SER A 38 -8.18 -0.98 -14.81
C SER A 38 -8.33 -0.20 -13.51
N ILE A 39 -7.68 0.95 -13.44
CA ILE A 39 -7.80 1.89 -12.32
C ILE A 39 -7.93 3.32 -12.84
N LYS A 40 -8.61 4.14 -12.05
CA LYS A 40 -8.65 5.59 -12.22
C LYS A 40 -8.43 6.24 -10.87
N ILE A 41 -7.46 7.15 -10.79
CA ILE A 41 -7.23 7.93 -9.58
C ILE A 41 -8.39 8.91 -9.38
N CYS A 42 -8.92 9.00 -8.17
CA CYS A 42 -9.97 9.97 -7.84
C CYS A 42 -9.41 11.40 -7.84
N GLN A 43 -10.21 12.39 -8.27
CA GLN A 43 -9.76 13.77 -8.45
C GLN A 43 -9.17 14.41 -7.19
N ASP A 44 -9.72 14.12 -6.01
CA ASP A 44 -9.20 14.57 -4.71
C ASP A 44 -8.40 13.45 -3.98
N GLY A 45 -7.85 12.54 -4.77
CA GLY A 45 -7.28 11.27 -4.29
C GLY A 45 -6.01 11.38 -3.45
N PHE A 46 -5.36 12.55 -3.40
CA PHE A 46 -4.10 12.70 -2.66
C PHE A 46 -4.28 13.67 -1.49
N ARG A 47 -4.19 13.15 -0.28
CA ARG A 47 -4.13 14.01 0.92
C ARG A 47 -3.03 13.50 1.84
N ASN A 48 -2.28 14.43 2.42
CA ASN A 48 -1.34 14.14 3.50
C ASN A 48 -1.90 14.80 4.77
N ILE A 49 -2.19 13.98 5.77
CA ILE A 49 -2.69 14.40 7.07
C ILE A 49 -1.56 14.22 8.07
N LYS A 50 -1.09 15.32 8.64
CA LYS A 50 -0.10 15.29 9.72
C LYS A 50 -0.80 15.61 11.03
N SER A 51 -0.64 14.75 12.02
CA SER A 51 -1.12 14.97 13.38
C SER A 51 -0.07 14.41 14.34
N ASN A 52 0.52 15.30 15.16
CA ASN A 52 1.60 14.98 16.09
C ASN A 52 2.76 14.24 15.38
N SER A 53 3.04 13.01 15.81
CA SER A 53 4.11 12.15 15.26
C SER A 53 3.66 11.21 14.12
N ILE A 54 2.42 11.35 13.63
CA ILE A 54 1.86 10.48 12.61
C ILE A 54 1.63 11.26 11.33
N SER A 55 2.16 10.73 10.23
CA SER A 55 1.83 11.17 8.87
C SER A 55 0.99 10.10 8.19
N ILE A 56 -0.16 10.50 7.65
CA ILE A 56 -1.04 9.63 6.88
C ILE A 56 -1.12 10.16 5.47
N PHE A 57 -0.67 9.38 4.53
CA PHE A 57 -0.85 9.62 3.12
C PHE A 57 -2.06 8.82 2.62
N LYS A 58 -3.01 9.50 2.00
CA LYS A 58 -4.25 8.91 1.49
C LYS A 58 -4.28 8.97 -0.02
N MET A 59 -4.71 7.87 -0.65
CA MET A 59 -4.96 7.76 -2.08
C MET A 59 -6.27 7.05 -2.33
N GLY A 60 -7.05 7.53 -3.31
CA GLY A 60 -8.30 6.92 -3.75
C GLY A 60 -8.26 6.50 -5.21
N PHE A 61 -8.84 5.35 -5.51
CA PHE A 61 -8.99 4.82 -6.85
C PHE A 61 -10.41 4.31 -7.07
N VAL A 62 -10.91 4.41 -8.29
CA VAL A 62 -11.98 3.57 -8.79
C VAL A 62 -11.34 2.47 -9.64
N ALA A 63 -11.53 1.22 -9.27
CA ALA A 63 -10.92 0.07 -9.91
C ALA A 63 -11.96 -0.87 -10.50
N SER A 64 -11.65 -1.45 -11.65
CA SER A 64 -12.36 -2.59 -12.20
C SER A 64 -11.61 -3.86 -11.80
N ILE A 65 -12.24 -4.69 -10.97
CA ILE A 65 -11.64 -5.90 -10.40
C ILE A 65 -12.34 -7.12 -10.96
N LYS A 66 -11.59 -8.10 -11.43
CA LYS A 66 -12.12 -9.35 -11.97
C LYS A 66 -12.67 -10.24 -10.87
N ASN A 67 -13.90 -10.72 -11.07
CA ASN A 67 -14.54 -11.72 -10.23
C ASN A 67 -14.29 -13.15 -10.74
N ASN A 68 -14.50 -14.13 -9.87
CA ASN A 68 -14.33 -15.56 -10.20
C ASN A 68 -15.22 -16.04 -11.37
N GLY A 69 -16.25 -15.26 -11.77
CA GLY A 69 -17.17 -15.56 -12.86
C GLY A 69 -16.87 -14.83 -14.18
N ASN A 70 -15.64 -14.35 -14.41
CA ASN A 70 -15.23 -13.55 -15.58
C ASN A 70 -15.96 -12.20 -15.76
N SER A 71 -16.78 -11.78 -14.81
CA SER A 71 -17.34 -10.42 -14.76
C SER A 71 -16.39 -9.48 -14.03
N ASN A 72 -16.43 -8.21 -14.40
CA ASN A 72 -15.69 -7.18 -13.70
C ASN A 72 -16.64 -6.43 -12.74
N GLU A 73 -16.13 -6.09 -11.57
CA GLU A 73 -16.82 -5.30 -10.56
C GLU A 73 -16.10 -3.97 -10.36
N LEU A 74 -16.87 -2.89 -10.40
CA LEU A 74 -16.33 -1.56 -10.06
C LEU A 74 -16.32 -1.42 -8.54
N THR A 75 -15.19 -1.00 -8.01
CA THR A 75 -14.92 -0.94 -6.57
C THR A 75 -14.09 0.29 -6.26
N ASN A 76 -14.45 1.01 -5.22
CA ASN A 76 -13.58 2.05 -4.66
C ASN A 76 -12.44 1.38 -3.89
N ILE A 77 -11.21 1.81 -4.12
CA ILE A 77 -10.05 1.43 -3.32
C ILE A 77 -9.54 2.67 -2.60
N ARG A 78 -9.51 2.61 -1.27
CA ARG A 78 -8.91 3.64 -0.43
C ARG A 78 -7.61 3.10 0.16
N LEU A 79 -6.51 3.72 -0.23
CA LEU A 79 -5.18 3.34 0.23
C LEU A 79 -4.67 4.37 1.24
N TYR A 80 -4.30 3.90 2.42
CA TYR A 80 -3.71 4.71 3.48
C TYR A 80 -2.30 4.19 3.76
N LYS A 81 -1.29 5.04 3.59
CA LYS A 81 0.06 4.77 4.00
C LYS A 81 0.36 5.58 5.26
N THR A 82 0.74 4.91 6.33
CA THR A 82 1.10 5.58 7.58
C THR A 82 2.60 5.57 7.78
N TRP A 83 3.12 6.69 8.26
CA TRP A 83 4.46 6.82 8.79
C TRP A 83 4.37 7.29 10.23
N VAL A 84 5.11 6.65 11.11
CA VAL A 84 5.19 7.01 12.54
C VAL A 84 6.65 7.26 12.87
N ASP A 85 6.93 8.41 13.46
CA ASP A 85 8.28 8.83 13.80
C ASP A 85 8.78 8.21 15.12
N THR A 86 7.95 7.42 15.81
CA THR A 86 8.26 6.80 17.09
C THR A 86 7.82 5.35 17.15
N ASP A 87 8.63 4.50 17.80
CA ASP A 87 8.44 3.05 17.98
C ASP A 87 7.22 2.67 18.86
N VAL A 88 6.35 3.62 19.20
CA VAL A 88 5.31 3.42 20.22
C VAL A 88 3.94 3.90 19.72
N LEU A 89 3.31 3.11 18.87
CA LEU A 89 1.85 3.14 18.78
C LEU A 89 1.30 1.86 19.44
N GLU A 90 0.64 2.04 20.56
CA GLU A 90 -0.13 0.96 21.17
C GLU A 90 -1.20 0.45 20.17
N PRO A 91 -1.50 -0.85 20.09
CA PRO A 91 -2.53 -1.42 19.21
C PRO A 91 -3.90 -0.73 19.35
N ARG A 92 -4.24 -0.28 20.56
CA ARG A 92 -5.47 0.49 20.84
C ARG A 92 -5.50 1.86 20.16
N GLN A 93 -4.35 2.52 20.04
CA GLN A 93 -4.24 3.81 19.35
C GLN A 93 -4.42 3.61 17.83
N HIS A 94 -3.93 2.49 17.29
CA HIS A 94 -4.13 2.16 15.88
C HIS A 94 -5.60 1.95 15.54
N LEU A 95 -6.35 1.20 16.37
CA LEU A 95 -7.80 1.00 16.18
C LEU A 95 -8.58 2.31 16.33
N ALA A 96 -8.19 3.19 17.25
CA ALA A 96 -8.77 4.51 17.37
C ALA A 96 -8.49 5.37 16.13
N TRP A 97 -7.28 5.26 15.55
CA TRP A 97 -6.93 5.91 14.30
C TRP A 97 -7.70 5.36 13.12
N GLN A 98 -7.89 4.05 13.01
CA GLN A 98 -8.73 3.44 11.97
C GLN A 98 -10.15 4.01 12.04
N ARG A 99 -10.78 4.04 13.22
CA ARG A 99 -12.11 4.65 13.41
C ARG A 99 -12.14 6.13 13.06
N TYR A 100 -11.14 6.90 13.50
CA TYR A 100 -11.04 8.32 13.15
C TYR A 100 -10.91 8.53 11.63
N ILE A 101 -10.14 7.68 10.94
CA ILE A 101 -10.01 7.69 9.49
C ILE A 101 -11.34 7.31 8.84
N GLU A 102 -12.04 6.30 9.35
CA GLU A 102 -13.34 5.87 8.85
C GLU A 102 -14.41 6.94 9.05
N GLU A 103 -14.50 7.57 10.23
CA GLU A 103 -15.44 8.64 10.54
C GLU A 103 -15.20 9.91 9.71
N LYS A 104 -13.94 10.28 9.46
CA LYS A 104 -13.60 11.43 8.60
C LYS A 104 -13.66 11.13 7.10
N ASN A 105 -13.81 9.89 6.71
CA ASN A 105 -13.84 9.46 5.31
C ASN A 105 -15.21 9.50 4.65
N SER A 106 -16.24 9.98 5.31
CA SER A 106 -17.47 10.42 4.67
C SER A 106 -17.26 11.57 3.67
N ASP A 107 -16.04 12.10 3.59
CA ASP A 107 -15.67 13.18 2.66
C ASP A 107 -15.38 12.63 1.25
N GLY A 108 -16.41 12.09 0.57
CA GLY A 108 -16.56 12.12 -0.89
C GLY A 108 -15.40 11.64 -1.80
N ILE A 109 -14.46 10.80 -1.36
CA ILE A 109 -13.46 10.23 -2.29
C ILE A 109 -14.02 8.95 -2.90
N GLY A 110 -14.34 9.02 -4.19
CA GLY A 110 -14.90 7.93 -4.96
C GLY A 110 -16.42 8.05 -5.15
N ASP A 111 -17.00 7.10 -5.83
CA ASP A 111 -18.45 6.99 -6.02
C ASP A 111 -19.06 6.26 -4.82
N GLU A 112 -19.84 6.94 -4.00
CA GLU A 112 -20.45 6.38 -2.78
C GLU A 112 -21.38 5.19 -3.06
N SER A 113 -21.81 5.01 -4.30
CA SER A 113 -22.65 3.88 -4.71
C SER A 113 -21.86 2.58 -4.88
N LEU A 114 -20.53 2.65 -4.98
CA LEU A 114 -19.67 1.49 -5.20
C LEU A 114 -19.20 0.85 -3.89
N PRO A 115 -19.04 -0.48 -3.85
CA PRO A 115 -18.38 -1.14 -2.74
C PRO A 115 -16.98 -0.58 -2.52
N THR A 116 -16.54 -0.52 -1.27
CA THR A 116 -15.24 0.06 -0.92
C THR A 116 -14.32 -0.98 -0.30
N ILE A 117 -13.09 -1.04 -0.78
CA ILE A 117 -11.98 -1.78 -0.17
C ILE A 117 -11.00 -0.75 0.40
N THR A 118 -10.64 -0.93 1.67
CA THR A 118 -9.65 -0.10 2.34
C THR A 118 -8.36 -0.88 2.55
N VAL A 119 -7.24 -0.31 2.10
CA VAL A 119 -5.90 -0.88 2.26
C VAL A 119 -5.09 0.03 3.16
N PHE A 120 -4.60 -0.52 4.27
CA PHE A 120 -3.70 0.17 5.19
C PHE A 120 -2.28 -0.35 5.00
N LEU A 121 -1.37 0.50 4.53
CA LEU A 121 0.04 0.22 4.39
C LEU A 121 0.78 0.84 5.58
N LEU A 122 1.20 0.00 6.51
CA LEU A 122 1.72 0.42 7.81
C LEU A 122 3.23 0.32 7.86
N ALA A 123 3.90 1.42 8.17
CA ALA A 123 5.34 1.44 8.43
C ALA A 123 5.71 0.93 9.85
N HIS A 124 4.73 0.46 10.62
CA HIS A 124 4.90 -0.11 11.95
C HIS A 124 4.22 -1.48 12.08
N HIS A 125 4.61 -2.25 13.07
CA HIS A 125 4.04 -3.55 13.38
C HIS A 125 2.85 -3.41 14.35
N ILE A 126 1.78 -4.16 14.08
CA ILE A 126 0.65 -4.32 15.01
C ILE A 126 0.75 -5.72 15.61
N GLY A 127 0.97 -5.79 16.92
CA GLY A 127 1.25 -7.03 17.63
C GLY A 127 0.19 -8.14 17.49
N ASP A 128 -1.07 -7.77 17.21
CA ASP A 128 -2.17 -8.72 17.06
C ASP A 128 -2.15 -9.49 15.73
N PHE A 129 -1.34 -9.08 14.77
CA PHE A 129 -1.24 -9.73 13.46
C PHE A 129 0.19 -10.20 13.19
N GLU A 130 0.38 -11.52 13.16
CA GLU A 130 1.69 -12.12 12.87
C GLU A 130 2.01 -12.19 11.38
N THR A 131 1.01 -11.98 10.52
CA THR A 131 1.15 -12.03 9.07
C THR A 131 1.40 -10.65 8.46
N PRO A 132 2.24 -10.54 7.42
CA PRO A 132 2.49 -9.28 6.74
C PRO A 132 1.24 -8.66 6.11
N VAL A 133 0.33 -9.50 5.64
CA VAL A 133 -0.95 -9.08 5.07
C VAL A 133 -2.07 -9.77 5.82
N ALA A 134 -3.00 -8.99 6.38
CA ALA A 134 -4.13 -9.46 7.16
C ALA A 134 -5.43 -8.82 6.67
N CYS A 135 -6.54 -9.56 6.79
CA CYS A 135 -7.89 -9.08 6.47
C CYS A 135 -8.74 -9.13 7.74
N PRO A 136 -8.68 -8.12 8.62
CA PRO A 136 -9.36 -8.13 9.91
C PRO A 136 -10.88 -8.08 9.79
N ALA A 137 -11.38 -7.52 8.70
CA ALA A 137 -12.82 -7.46 8.38
C ALA A 137 -13.01 -7.46 6.86
N PRO A 138 -14.18 -7.83 6.35
CA PRO A 138 -14.50 -7.74 4.93
C PRO A 138 -14.23 -6.34 4.39
N GLY A 139 -13.50 -6.24 3.28
CA GLY A 139 -13.14 -4.98 2.65
C GLY A 139 -12.00 -4.20 3.31
N ASN A 140 -11.42 -4.68 4.42
CA ASN A 140 -10.26 -4.05 5.06
C ASN A 140 -9.04 -4.95 4.96
N ILE A 141 -7.95 -4.40 4.44
CA ILE A 141 -6.66 -5.10 4.28
C ILE A 141 -5.59 -4.29 5.01
N ILE A 142 -4.83 -4.97 5.84
CA ILE A 142 -3.68 -4.39 6.55
C ILE A 142 -2.41 -5.01 5.98
N VAL A 143 -1.46 -4.18 5.58
CA VAL A 143 -0.12 -4.56 5.13
C VAL A 143 0.89 -4.01 6.11
N GLN A 144 1.66 -4.87 6.76
CA GLN A 144 2.67 -4.51 7.75
C GLN A 144 4.07 -4.57 7.14
N LEU A 145 4.64 -3.42 6.81
CA LEU A 145 5.95 -3.32 6.15
C LEU A 145 7.12 -3.88 6.98
N PRO A 146 7.17 -3.72 8.31
CA PRO A 146 8.30 -4.23 9.10
C PRO A 146 8.48 -5.76 9.05
N ILE A 147 7.41 -6.49 8.73
CA ILE A 147 7.44 -7.97 8.70
C ILE A 147 7.22 -8.57 7.31
N ILE A 148 7.37 -7.78 6.24
CA ILE A 148 7.18 -8.26 4.85
C ILE A 148 8.08 -9.44 4.47
N SER A 149 9.24 -9.59 5.12
CA SER A 149 10.11 -10.74 4.92
C SER A 149 9.42 -12.07 5.23
N LYS A 150 8.39 -12.08 6.09
CA LYS A 150 7.59 -13.26 6.42
C LYS A 150 6.51 -13.57 5.36
N THR A 151 6.37 -12.77 4.31
CA THR A 151 5.38 -12.98 3.25
C THR A 151 5.66 -14.30 2.52
N GLN A 152 4.67 -15.19 2.51
CA GLN A 152 4.77 -16.49 1.84
C GLN A 152 4.24 -16.45 0.40
N ASN A 153 3.24 -15.60 0.15
CA ASN A 153 2.70 -15.42 -1.19
C ASN A 153 3.74 -14.76 -2.11
N SER A 154 4.06 -15.42 -3.23
CA SER A 154 5.13 -14.99 -4.14
C SER A 154 4.87 -13.63 -4.77
N SER A 155 3.64 -13.37 -5.22
CA SER A 155 3.26 -12.09 -5.83
C SER A 155 3.34 -10.94 -4.83
N GLN A 156 2.79 -11.13 -3.62
CA GLN A 156 2.89 -10.16 -2.54
C GLN A 156 4.34 -9.92 -2.14
N LYS A 157 5.12 -10.99 -1.95
CA LYS A 157 6.54 -10.89 -1.58
C LYS A 157 7.33 -10.07 -2.59
N LYS A 158 7.10 -10.32 -3.89
CA LYS A 158 7.77 -9.62 -4.97
C LYS A 158 7.46 -8.13 -4.92
N VAL A 159 6.17 -7.76 -4.92
CA VAL A 159 5.73 -6.36 -4.91
C VAL A 159 6.10 -5.64 -3.62
N LEU A 160 5.94 -6.28 -2.45
CA LEU A 160 6.24 -5.66 -1.17
C LEU A 160 7.74 -5.53 -0.89
N SER A 161 8.60 -6.30 -1.58
CA SER A 161 10.05 -6.25 -1.37
C SER A 161 10.66 -4.87 -1.66
N ILE A 162 10.02 -4.03 -2.47
CA ILE A 162 10.45 -2.64 -2.71
C ILE A 162 10.32 -1.74 -1.47
N PHE A 163 9.54 -2.16 -0.47
CA PHE A 163 9.37 -1.44 0.80
C PHE A 163 10.28 -1.97 1.91
N ASP A 164 11.16 -2.93 1.61
CA ASP A 164 12.03 -3.55 2.61
C ASP A 164 13.10 -2.57 3.12
N GLN A 165 12.85 -2.03 4.31
CA GLN A 165 13.75 -1.04 4.93
C GLN A 165 15.08 -1.62 5.40
N ALA A 166 15.23 -2.95 5.48
CA ALA A 166 16.53 -3.57 5.70
C ALA A 166 17.52 -3.29 4.57
N ARG A 167 17.01 -2.85 3.42
CA ARG A 167 17.78 -2.46 2.22
C ARG A 167 18.13 -0.99 2.15
N THR A 168 17.79 -0.20 3.17
CA THR A 168 18.11 1.25 3.20
C THR A 168 19.61 1.48 3.06
N CYS A 169 20.00 2.38 2.16
CA CYS A 169 21.39 2.76 1.98
C CYS A 169 21.91 3.45 3.25
N ARG A 170 23.13 3.09 3.68
CA ARG A 170 23.72 3.66 4.90
C ARG A 170 24.12 5.13 4.73
N GLU A 171 24.53 5.50 3.52
CA GLU A 171 24.96 6.86 3.20
C GLU A 171 23.77 7.80 2.93
N ASP A 172 22.64 7.23 2.42
CA ASP A 172 21.43 8.00 2.11
C ASP A 172 20.17 7.17 2.37
N LYS A 173 19.48 7.48 3.46
CA LYS A 173 18.21 6.82 3.84
C LYS A 173 17.06 7.02 2.84
N HIS A 174 17.22 7.97 1.90
CA HIS A 174 16.23 8.18 0.83
C HIS A 174 16.36 7.14 -0.29
N LEU A 175 17.40 6.31 -0.24
CA LEU A 175 17.66 5.27 -1.22
C LEU A 175 17.57 3.87 -0.60
N LEU A 176 17.04 2.94 -1.38
CA LEU A 176 17.11 1.50 -1.09
C LEU A 176 18.10 0.84 -2.06
N LYS A 177 18.92 -0.07 -1.54
CA LYS A 177 19.80 -0.92 -2.31
C LYS A 177 19.06 -2.22 -2.68
N VAL A 178 18.76 -2.41 -3.95
CA VAL A 178 18.00 -3.55 -4.45
C VAL A 178 18.88 -4.41 -5.35
N ASP A 179 18.86 -5.72 -5.11
CA ASP A 179 19.39 -6.67 -6.08
C ASP A 179 18.34 -6.89 -7.17
N TYR A 180 18.65 -6.41 -8.37
CA TYR A 180 17.75 -6.46 -9.50
C TYR A 180 17.72 -7.84 -10.19
N THR A 181 18.70 -8.72 -9.91
CA THR A 181 18.81 -10.04 -10.53
C THR A 181 17.50 -10.87 -10.48
N PRO A 182 16.74 -10.91 -9.35
CA PRO A 182 15.48 -11.66 -9.28
C PRO A 182 14.35 -11.13 -10.16
N TYR A 183 14.48 -9.90 -10.68
CA TYR A 183 13.46 -9.21 -11.47
C TYR A 183 13.83 -9.11 -12.96
N ASP A 184 15.02 -9.64 -13.33
CA ASP A 184 15.49 -9.63 -14.71
C ASP A 184 14.51 -10.40 -15.61
N GLY A 185 14.00 -9.72 -16.64
CA GLY A 185 12.97 -10.23 -17.53
C GLY A 185 11.52 -10.11 -17.01
N ASP A 186 11.29 -9.52 -15.85
CA ASP A 186 9.95 -9.17 -15.35
C ASP A 186 9.63 -7.72 -15.67
N THR A 187 8.92 -7.52 -16.77
CA THR A 187 8.60 -6.19 -17.29
C THR A 187 7.79 -5.34 -16.32
N ASP A 188 7.01 -5.94 -15.39
CA ASP A 188 6.23 -5.17 -14.41
C ASP A 188 7.11 -4.62 -13.28
N MET A 189 8.17 -5.33 -12.95
CA MET A 189 9.13 -4.89 -11.93
C MET A 189 10.23 -3.97 -12.49
N GLU A 190 10.47 -4.01 -13.80
CA GLU A 190 11.43 -3.09 -14.45
C GLU A 190 10.97 -1.63 -14.44
N TYR A 191 9.65 -1.40 -14.31
CA TYR A 191 9.07 -0.05 -14.26
C TYR A 191 8.82 0.47 -12.83
N MET A 192 8.98 -0.37 -11.80
CA MET A 192 8.89 0.05 -10.39
C MET A 192 10.22 0.60 -9.88
#